data_8d04bdda3418493e3a757f5736b979c0
#
_entry.id   8d04bdda3418493e3a757f5736b979c0
#
_cell.length_a   1.000
_cell.length_b   1.000
_cell.length_c   1.000
_cell.angle_alpha   90.00
_cell.angle_beta   90.00
_cell.angle_gamma   90.00
#
_symmetry.space_group_name_H-M   'P 1'
#
loop_
_entity.id
_entity.type
_entity.pdbx_description
1 polymer ?
#
loop_
_entity_poly.entity_id
_entity_poly.type
_entity_poly.pdbx_seq_one_letter_code
_entity_poly.pdbx_strand_id
1 'polypeptide(L)'
;MAEQHNDCKSCGKCTSYSQEEGKTLYTMLIYSENTPGLLSQITAVFTRRQVNIESLNVCASSTPGVHKYTITCYCDEDMAQMLTKQIEKKIDVIQANYYTEDEVFILETSLVKISTPMMLENRNVGRIVRIHGAHIVEVNPTYATVEKTGITGDILSLYNSLNELGVVLQFVRSGRICITKSRVEQLDEFLTAREMRRAENSNTLTSE
;
A
#
# COMPACT_ATOMS: atom_id res chain seq x y z
N MET A 1 -24.22 -22.39 7.66
CA MET A 1 -24.98 -21.15 7.51
C MET A 1 -24.04 -20.15 6.86
N ALA A 2 -24.23 -19.93 5.57
CA ALA A 2 -23.43 -19.02 4.77
C ALA A 2 -24.03 -17.62 4.91
N GLU A 3 -23.33 -16.69 5.53
CA GLU A 3 -23.74 -15.30 5.60
C GLU A 3 -23.19 -14.51 4.44
N GLN A 4 -24.12 -14.00 3.73
CA GLN A 4 -24.15 -13.16 2.55
C GLN A 4 -23.16 -11.97 2.65
N HIS A 5 -22.20 -11.94 1.75
CA HIS A 5 -21.55 -10.70 1.34
C HIS A 5 -22.61 -9.83 0.64
N ASN A 6 -23.07 -8.82 1.32
CA ASN A 6 -23.96 -7.80 0.76
C ASN A 6 -23.17 -6.95 -0.25
N ASP A 7 -23.55 -7.12 -1.49
CA ASP A 7 -23.19 -6.29 -2.65
C ASP A 7 -23.42 -4.80 -2.37
N CYS A 8 -22.36 -4.03 -2.32
CA CYS A 8 -22.41 -2.58 -2.34
C CYS A 8 -22.62 -2.08 -3.79
N LYS A 9 -23.72 -2.51 -4.42
CA LYS A 9 -24.09 -2.10 -5.82
C LYS A 9 -24.82 -0.77 -5.91
N SER A 10 -25.13 -0.10 -4.77
CA SER A 10 -25.96 1.12 -4.77
C SER A 10 -25.21 2.42 -4.50
N CYS A 11 -23.94 2.39 -4.11
CA CYS A 11 -23.16 3.57 -3.83
C CYS A 11 -22.09 3.77 -4.92
N GLY A 12 -22.41 4.53 -5.98
CA GLY A 12 -21.51 4.88 -7.08
C GLY A 12 -20.29 5.75 -6.70
N LYS A 13 -19.84 5.73 -5.45
CA LYS A 13 -18.71 6.50 -4.94
C LYS A 13 -17.77 5.71 -4.02
N CYS A 14 -18.05 4.44 -3.72
CA CYS A 14 -17.08 3.63 -2.99
C CYS A 14 -15.95 3.26 -3.94
N THR A 15 -14.78 3.82 -3.72
CA THR A 15 -13.52 3.35 -4.30
C THR A 15 -13.12 2.04 -3.62
N SER A 16 -13.95 0.99 -3.74
CA SER A 16 -13.46 -0.37 -3.59
C SER A 16 -12.41 -0.58 -4.68
N TYR A 17 -11.27 -1.13 -4.33
CA TYR A 17 -10.36 -1.66 -5.33
C TYR A 17 -11.20 -2.50 -6.30
N SER A 18 -11.09 -2.24 -7.61
CA SER A 18 -11.84 -2.95 -8.63
C SER A 18 -11.48 -4.43 -8.56
N GLN A 19 -12.29 -5.23 -7.86
CA GLN A 19 -12.18 -6.68 -7.90
C GLN A 19 -12.54 -7.12 -9.32
N GLU A 20 -11.55 -7.36 -10.15
CA GLU A 20 -11.76 -8.08 -11.38
C GLU A 20 -12.05 -9.54 -10.99
N GLU A 21 -13.21 -10.06 -11.41
CA GLU A 21 -13.64 -11.41 -11.09
C GLU A 21 -12.55 -12.44 -11.46
N GLY A 22 -12.11 -13.22 -10.49
CA GLY A 22 -11.13 -14.30 -10.68
C GLY A 22 -9.64 -13.90 -10.50
N LYS A 23 -9.32 -12.66 -10.17
CA LYS A 23 -7.94 -12.22 -9.89
C LYS A 23 -7.68 -12.08 -8.40
N THR A 24 -6.46 -12.43 -7.98
CA THR A 24 -5.99 -12.28 -6.60
C THR A 24 -5.25 -10.96 -6.44
N LEU A 25 -5.41 -10.32 -5.27
CA LEU A 25 -4.66 -9.13 -4.92
C LEU A 25 -3.26 -9.54 -4.42
N TYR A 26 -2.25 -9.20 -5.19
CA TYR A 26 -0.84 -9.38 -4.81
C TYR A 26 -0.23 -8.07 -4.33
N THR A 27 0.64 -8.20 -3.35
CA THR A 27 1.48 -7.11 -2.83
C THR A 27 2.92 -7.37 -3.23
N MET A 28 3.50 -6.47 -4.02
CA MET A 28 4.89 -6.54 -4.43
C MET A 28 5.74 -5.63 -3.55
N LEU A 29 6.78 -6.19 -2.94
CA LEU A 29 7.81 -5.47 -2.21
C LEU A 29 9.07 -5.41 -3.06
N ILE A 30 9.51 -4.20 -3.36
CA ILE A 30 10.68 -3.96 -4.21
C ILE A 30 11.65 -3.08 -3.44
N TYR A 31 12.89 -3.48 -3.38
CA TYR A 31 13.99 -2.72 -2.83
C TYR A 31 14.93 -2.30 -3.96
N SER A 32 15.33 -1.04 -3.97
CA SER A 32 16.17 -0.49 -5.00
C SER A 32 17.13 0.56 -4.48
N GLU A 33 18.15 0.89 -5.27
CA GLU A 33 18.95 2.09 -5.08
C GLU A 33 18.09 3.34 -5.35
N ASN A 34 18.43 4.47 -4.71
CA ASN A 34 17.73 5.74 -4.91
C ASN A 34 18.20 6.42 -6.19
N THR A 35 17.78 5.89 -7.33
CA THR A 35 18.16 6.42 -8.65
C THR A 35 16.97 7.16 -9.29
N PRO A 36 17.18 8.41 -9.80
CA PRO A 36 16.12 9.13 -10.51
C PRO A 36 15.60 8.36 -11.72
N GLY A 37 14.27 8.34 -11.90
CA GLY A 37 13.62 7.67 -13.02
C GLY A 37 13.31 6.19 -12.81
N LEU A 38 13.79 5.56 -11.75
CA LEU A 38 13.55 4.13 -11.50
C LEU A 38 12.06 3.82 -11.26
N LEU A 39 11.34 4.68 -10.56
CA LEU A 39 9.89 4.53 -10.42
C LEU A 39 9.18 4.41 -11.78
N SER A 40 9.55 5.25 -12.75
CA SER A 40 9.00 5.19 -14.11
C SER A 40 9.35 3.88 -14.81
N GLN A 41 10.53 3.34 -14.58
CA GLN A 41 10.95 2.05 -15.15
C GLN A 41 10.18 0.88 -14.53
N ILE A 42 9.89 0.92 -13.22
CA ILE A 42 9.09 -0.08 -12.52
C ILE A 42 7.65 -0.03 -13.01
N THR A 43 7.02 1.14 -13.00
CA THR A 43 5.62 1.30 -13.44
C THR A 43 5.43 0.95 -14.92
N ALA A 44 6.43 1.18 -15.77
CA ALA A 44 6.39 0.78 -17.18
C ALA A 44 6.28 -0.76 -17.37
N VAL A 45 6.74 -1.57 -16.42
CA VAL A 45 6.58 -3.03 -16.46
C VAL A 45 5.10 -3.39 -16.36
N PHE A 46 4.37 -2.77 -15.44
CA PHE A 46 2.91 -2.95 -15.27
C PHE A 46 2.14 -2.47 -16.51
N THR A 47 2.47 -1.28 -17.02
CA THR A 47 1.84 -0.70 -18.22
C THR A 47 1.97 -1.62 -19.44
N ARG A 48 3.17 -2.17 -19.67
CA ARG A 48 3.42 -3.09 -20.80
C ARG A 48 2.62 -4.38 -20.71
N ARG A 49 2.21 -4.77 -19.51
CA ARG A 49 1.41 -5.97 -19.23
C ARG A 49 -0.07 -5.66 -19.05
N GLN A 50 -0.46 -4.38 -19.17
CA GLN A 50 -1.83 -3.91 -18.96
C GLN A 50 -2.40 -4.30 -17.58
N VAL A 51 -1.54 -4.30 -16.56
CA VAL A 51 -1.90 -4.54 -15.17
C VAL A 51 -2.05 -3.19 -14.46
N ASN A 52 -3.23 -2.94 -13.88
CA ASN A 52 -3.48 -1.74 -13.10
C ASN A 52 -2.78 -1.82 -11.74
N ILE A 53 -2.22 -0.68 -11.31
CA ILE A 53 -1.68 -0.52 -9.96
C ILE A 53 -2.80 0.05 -9.09
N GLU A 54 -3.20 -0.70 -8.05
CA GLU A 54 -4.24 -0.29 -7.12
C GLU A 54 -3.71 0.65 -6.04
N SER A 55 -2.48 0.40 -5.60
CA SER A 55 -1.80 1.20 -4.58
C SER A 55 -0.31 1.18 -4.84
N LEU A 56 0.32 2.34 -4.68
CA LEU A 56 1.76 2.53 -4.80
C LEU A 56 2.24 3.41 -3.64
N ASN A 57 3.13 2.86 -2.83
CA ASN A 57 3.86 3.61 -1.81
C ASN A 57 5.36 3.48 -2.06
N VAL A 58 6.08 4.58 -1.96
CA VAL A 58 7.53 4.62 -2.11
C VAL A 58 8.12 5.43 -0.97
N CYS A 59 9.05 4.85 -0.25
CA CYS A 59 9.74 5.54 0.85
C CYS A 59 11.20 5.11 0.95
N ALA A 60 12.01 5.92 1.63
CA ALA A 60 13.33 5.49 2.04
C ALA A 60 13.23 4.31 3.01
N SER A 61 14.06 3.31 2.82
CA SER A 61 14.18 2.16 3.71
C SER A 61 14.96 2.54 4.98
N SER A 62 14.95 1.67 5.99
CA SER A 62 15.85 1.76 7.14
C SER A 62 17.33 1.68 6.75
N THR A 63 17.65 1.05 5.61
CA THR A 63 18.99 0.95 5.07
C THR A 63 19.32 2.20 4.23
N PRO A 64 20.39 2.95 4.56
CA PRO A 64 20.78 4.15 3.83
C PRO A 64 20.98 3.89 2.33
N GLY A 65 20.44 4.77 1.48
CA GLY A 65 20.54 4.67 0.02
C GLY A 65 19.58 3.67 -0.64
N VAL A 66 18.78 2.95 0.14
CA VAL A 66 17.80 1.99 -0.35
C VAL A 66 16.39 2.56 -0.24
N HIS A 67 15.62 2.45 -1.32
CA HIS A 67 14.19 2.77 -1.36
C HIS A 67 13.37 1.49 -1.37
N LYS A 68 12.26 1.52 -0.64
CA LYS A 68 11.24 0.45 -0.59
C LYS A 68 9.99 0.89 -1.34
N TYR A 69 9.53 0.05 -2.26
CA TYR A 69 8.26 0.20 -2.96
C TYR A 69 7.30 -0.86 -2.46
N THR A 70 6.09 -0.45 -2.15
CA THR A 70 4.97 -1.34 -1.89
C THR A 70 3.93 -1.10 -2.98
N ILE A 71 3.74 -2.07 -3.87
CA ILE A 71 2.82 -1.98 -5.01
C ILE A 71 1.79 -3.07 -4.88
N THR A 72 0.50 -2.73 -4.98
CA THR A 72 -0.58 -3.71 -5.01
C THR A 72 -1.26 -3.72 -6.36
N CYS A 73 -1.58 -4.91 -6.87
CA CYS A 73 -2.30 -5.09 -8.12
C CYS A 73 -3.10 -6.39 -8.10
N TYR A 74 -4.19 -6.42 -8.89
CA TYR A 74 -4.95 -7.64 -9.15
C TYR A 74 -4.39 -8.35 -10.38
N CYS A 75 -3.94 -9.60 -10.23
CA CYS A 75 -3.47 -10.42 -11.33
C CYS A 75 -3.51 -11.90 -10.96
N ASP A 76 -3.12 -12.76 -11.92
CA ASP A 76 -2.88 -14.18 -11.69
C ASP A 76 -1.47 -14.38 -11.11
N GLU A 77 -1.20 -15.51 -10.48
CA GLU A 77 0.10 -15.83 -9.87
C GLU A 77 1.23 -15.83 -10.92
N ASP A 78 1.00 -16.40 -12.09
CA ASP A 78 1.97 -16.39 -13.19
C ASP A 78 2.35 -14.97 -13.61
N MET A 79 1.38 -14.06 -13.64
CA MET A 79 1.62 -12.65 -13.93
C MET A 79 2.40 -11.97 -12.81
N ALA A 80 2.05 -12.22 -11.53
CA ALA A 80 2.78 -11.69 -10.39
C ALA A 80 4.26 -12.11 -10.42
N GLN A 81 4.52 -13.39 -10.67
CA GLN A 81 5.88 -13.92 -10.83
C GLN A 81 6.62 -13.28 -12.01
N MET A 82 5.95 -13.12 -13.14
CA MET A 82 6.54 -12.51 -14.34
C MET A 82 6.89 -11.03 -14.12
N LEU A 83 5.99 -10.25 -13.50
CA LEU A 83 6.23 -8.85 -13.16
C LEU A 83 7.45 -8.73 -12.25
N THR A 84 7.51 -9.53 -11.18
CA THR A 84 8.61 -9.55 -10.23
C THR A 84 9.94 -9.84 -10.92
N LYS A 85 10.02 -10.92 -11.72
CA LYS A 85 11.23 -11.27 -12.48
C LYS A 85 11.66 -10.19 -13.47
N GLN A 86 10.72 -9.45 -14.07
CA GLN A 86 11.04 -8.35 -14.98
C GLN A 86 11.56 -7.11 -14.25
N ILE A 87 11.04 -6.86 -13.06
CA ILE A 87 11.50 -5.77 -12.19
C ILE A 87 12.91 -6.06 -11.68
N GLU A 88 13.19 -7.28 -11.23
CA GLU A 88 14.52 -7.71 -10.77
C GLU A 88 15.63 -7.59 -11.83
N LYS A 89 15.29 -7.66 -13.11
CA LYS A 89 16.23 -7.44 -14.20
C LYS A 89 16.72 -6.00 -14.36
N LYS A 90 16.12 -5.04 -13.62
CA LYS A 90 16.60 -3.66 -13.64
C LYS A 90 17.88 -3.55 -12.80
N ILE A 91 18.86 -2.81 -13.32
CA ILE A 91 20.20 -2.72 -12.72
C ILE A 91 20.14 -2.16 -11.29
N ASP A 92 19.30 -1.17 -11.05
CA ASP A 92 19.19 -0.47 -9.78
C ASP A 92 18.22 -1.17 -8.78
N VAL A 93 17.57 -2.27 -9.19
CA VAL A 93 16.73 -3.07 -8.30
C VAL A 93 17.61 -4.07 -7.55
N ILE A 94 17.50 -4.03 -6.23
CA ILE A 94 18.23 -4.91 -5.33
C ILE A 94 17.49 -6.23 -5.20
N GLN A 95 16.19 -6.16 -4.95
CA GLN A 95 15.33 -7.32 -4.75
C GLN A 95 13.88 -6.97 -5.07
N ALA A 96 13.11 -7.92 -5.61
CA ALA A 96 11.67 -7.80 -5.74
C ALA A 96 11.01 -9.14 -5.39
N ASN A 97 9.95 -9.07 -4.59
CA ASN A 97 9.15 -10.23 -4.19
C ASN A 97 7.66 -9.89 -4.31
N TYR A 98 6.82 -10.91 -4.51
CA TYR A 98 5.37 -10.77 -4.43
C TYR A 98 4.83 -11.66 -3.31
N TYR A 99 3.73 -11.21 -2.72
CA TYR A 99 3.09 -11.85 -1.58
C TYR A 99 1.58 -11.78 -1.70
N THR A 100 0.91 -12.78 -1.15
CA THR A 100 -0.53 -12.77 -0.89
C THR A 100 -0.86 -12.00 0.41
N GLU A 101 -2.12 -11.67 0.64
CA GLU A 101 -2.53 -10.98 1.88
C GLU A 101 -2.25 -11.81 3.16
N ASP A 102 -2.20 -13.13 3.05
CA ASP A 102 -1.92 -14.02 4.18
C ASP A 102 -0.45 -14.00 4.62
N GLU A 103 0.46 -13.65 3.72
CA GLU A 103 1.92 -13.65 3.96
C GLU A 103 2.44 -12.33 4.49
N VAL A 104 1.64 -11.27 4.41
CA VAL A 104 2.04 -9.92 4.82
C VAL A 104 1.07 -9.34 5.85
N PHE A 105 1.59 -8.43 6.68
CA PHE A 105 0.79 -7.56 7.52
C PHE A 105 0.69 -6.20 6.83
N ILE A 106 -0.54 -5.75 6.57
CA ILE A 106 -0.82 -4.55 5.78
C ILE A 106 -1.56 -3.54 6.62
N LEU A 107 -1.14 -2.29 6.54
CA LEU A 107 -1.87 -1.14 7.06
C LEU A 107 -1.89 -0.02 6.03
N GLU A 108 -2.88 0.86 6.16
CA GLU A 108 -2.92 2.16 5.50
C GLU A 108 -3.48 3.22 6.46
N THR A 109 -3.16 4.48 6.21
CA THR A 109 -3.70 5.62 6.94
C THR A 109 -4.67 6.38 6.06
N SER A 110 -5.74 6.88 6.64
CA SER A 110 -6.70 7.75 5.95
C SER A 110 -6.94 9.05 6.70
N LEU A 111 -7.25 10.09 5.94
CA LEU A 111 -7.75 11.35 6.46
C LEU A 111 -9.13 11.61 5.86
N VAL A 112 -10.11 11.83 6.74
CA VAL A 112 -11.47 12.19 6.39
C VAL A 112 -11.72 13.61 6.85
N LYS A 113 -11.94 14.52 5.90
CA LYS A 113 -12.33 15.91 6.18
C LYS A 113 -13.85 15.97 6.32
N ILE A 114 -14.35 16.43 7.44
CA ILE A 114 -15.77 16.54 7.73
C ILE A 114 -16.17 17.98 8.06
N SER A 115 -17.44 18.33 7.84
CA SER A 115 -17.99 19.64 8.16
C SER A 115 -18.12 19.82 9.67
N THR A 116 -17.44 20.84 10.26
CA THR A 116 -17.54 21.14 11.70
C THR A 116 -18.96 21.54 12.11
N PRO A 117 -19.70 22.43 11.41
CA PRO A 117 -21.08 22.74 11.77
C PRO A 117 -21.95 21.49 11.85
N MET A 118 -21.92 20.62 10.84
CA MET A 118 -22.69 19.39 10.82
C MET A 118 -22.23 18.39 11.90
N MET A 119 -20.93 18.34 12.21
CA MET A 119 -20.38 17.52 13.29
C MET A 119 -20.94 17.97 14.66
N LEU A 120 -21.08 19.28 14.89
CA LEU A 120 -21.60 19.81 16.17
C LEU A 120 -23.10 19.60 16.30
N GLU A 121 -23.86 19.67 15.21
CA GLU A 121 -25.29 19.42 15.19
C GLU A 121 -25.63 17.92 15.37
N ASN A 122 -24.78 17.04 14.84
CA ASN A 122 -25.04 15.59 14.83
C ASN A 122 -24.14 14.83 15.82
N ARG A 123 -24.68 14.50 16.99
CA ARG A 123 -23.98 13.73 18.04
C ARG A 123 -23.50 12.35 17.58
N ASN A 124 -24.08 11.78 16.51
CA ASN A 124 -23.69 10.47 16.00
C ASN A 124 -22.28 10.50 15.36
N VAL A 125 -21.83 11.64 14.85
CA VAL A 125 -20.47 11.77 14.27
C VAL A 125 -19.41 11.41 15.30
N GLY A 126 -19.44 12.00 16.48
CA GLY A 126 -18.49 11.69 17.56
C GLY A 126 -18.59 10.24 18.06
N ARG A 127 -19.78 9.64 17.97
CA ARG A 127 -19.96 8.21 18.29
C ARG A 127 -19.31 7.32 17.25
N ILE A 128 -19.51 7.59 15.96
CA ILE A 128 -18.91 6.84 14.85
C ILE A 128 -17.39 6.90 14.93
N VAL A 129 -16.81 8.08 15.09
CA VAL A 129 -15.36 8.26 15.24
C VAL A 129 -14.80 7.37 16.35
N ARG A 130 -15.47 7.33 17.52
CA ARG A 130 -15.04 6.48 18.65
C ARG A 130 -15.21 4.99 18.41
N ILE A 131 -16.32 4.56 17.82
CA ILE A 131 -16.59 3.13 17.54
C ILE A 131 -15.54 2.57 16.57
N HIS A 132 -15.16 3.36 15.56
CA HIS A 132 -14.13 2.95 14.61
C HIS A 132 -12.71 3.15 15.14
N GLY A 133 -12.50 3.63 16.36
CA GLY A 133 -11.17 3.91 16.92
C GLY A 133 -10.40 4.94 16.08
N ALA A 134 -11.12 5.91 15.52
CA ALA A 134 -10.54 7.01 14.77
C ALA A 134 -10.28 8.22 15.68
N HIS A 135 -9.41 9.13 15.26
CA HIS A 135 -9.01 10.29 16.02
C HIS A 135 -9.30 11.59 15.25
N ILE A 136 -9.78 12.60 15.96
CA ILE A 136 -9.88 13.95 15.40
C ILE A 136 -8.53 14.62 15.63
N VAL A 137 -7.81 14.92 14.54
CA VAL A 137 -6.44 15.47 14.60
C VAL A 137 -6.41 16.98 14.41
N GLU A 138 -7.44 17.54 13.79
CA GLU A 138 -7.58 18.99 13.59
C GLU A 138 -9.05 19.37 13.65
N VAL A 139 -9.34 20.51 14.27
CA VAL A 139 -10.68 21.13 14.26
C VAL A 139 -10.54 22.63 14.03
N ASN A 140 -11.28 23.15 13.08
CA ASN A 140 -11.45 24.58 12.88
C ASN A 140 -12.92 24.92 12.62
N PRO A 141 -13.32 26.20 12.53
CA PRO A 141 -14.74 26.57 12.42
C PRO A 141 -15.49 25.98 11.22
N THR A 142 -14.78 25.64 10.15
CA THR A 142 -15.38 25.17 8.89
C THR A 142 -15.30 23.68 8.68
N TYR A 143 -14.19 23.06 9.10
CA TYR A 143 -13.97 21.61 8.96
C TYR A 143 -13.23 21.01 10.16
N ALA A 144 -13.35 19.70 10.32
CA ALA A 144 -12.51 18.89 11.17
C ALA A 144 -11.89 17.76 10.33
N THR A 145 -10.70 17.34 10.72
CA THR A 145 -9.98 16.22 10.09
C THR A 145 -9.95 15.03 11.03
N VAL A 146 -10.48 13.91 10.55
CA VAL A 146 -10.48 12.62 11.25
C VAL A 146 -9.42 11.72 10.63
N GLU A 147 -8.52 11.18 11.45
CA GLU A 147 -7.48 10.23 11.05
C GLU A 147 -7.91 8.82 11.48
N LYS A 148 -7.62 7.84 10.61
CA LYS A 148 -7.76 6.41 10.91
C LYS A 148 -6.66 5.63 10.23
N THR A 149 -5.90 4.88 11.04
CA THR A 149 -4.97 3.86 10.57
C THR A 149 -5.56 2.48 10.81
N GLY A 150 -5.49 1.61 9.82
CA GLY A 150 -6.04 0.26 9.90
C GLY A 150 -5.95 -0.49 8.57
N ILE A 151 -6.65 -1.63 8.50
CA ILE A 151 -6.85 -2.34 7.23
C ILE A 151 -7.86 -1.61 6.36
N THR A 152 -7.79 -1.81 5.05
CA THR A 152 -8.67 -1.15 4.06
C THR A 152 -10.15 -1.24 4.42
N GLY A 153 -10.62 -2.42 4.88
CA GLY A 153 -12.01 -2.63 5.27
C GLY A 153 -12.47 -1.72 6.41
N ASP A 154 -11.65 -1.56 7.46
CA ASP A 154 -11.97 -0.70 8.60
C ASP A 154 -12.03 0.77 8.19
N ILE A 155 -11.12 1.21 7.32
CA ILE A 155 -11.07 2.57 6.82
C ILE A 155 -12.30 2.89 5.96
N LEU A 156 -12.68 1.98 5.06
CA LEU A 156 -13.87 2.15 4.23
C LEU A 156 -15.16 2.10 5.06
N SER A 157 -15.20 1.28 6.11
CA SER A 157 -16.34 1.22 7.04
C SER A 157 -16.54 2.56 7.77
N LEU A 158 -15.46 3.18 8.26
CA LEU A 158 -15.51 4.53 8.84
C LEU A 158 -16.01 5.54 7.81
N TYR A 159 -15.41 5.56 6.61
CA TYR A 159 -15.81 6.47 5.55
C TYR A 159 -17.28 6.33 5.21
N ASN A 160 -17.79 5.12 4.99
CA ASN A 160 -19.18 4.86 4.66
C ASN A 160 -20.11 5.36 5.75
N SER A 161 -19.82 5.05 7.04
CA SER A 161 -20.61 5.49 8.18
C SER A 161 -20.68 7.01 8.30
N LEU A 162 -19.61 7.74 8.02
CA LEU A 162 -19.58 9.20 8.01
C LEU A 162 -20.27 9.77 6.76
N ASN A 163 -20.13 9.12 5.61
CA ASN A 163 -20.73 9.54 4.36
C ASN A 163 -22.25 9.40 4.35
N GLU A 164 -22.79 8.38 5.01
CA GLU A 164 -24.24 8.21 5.23
C GLU A 164 -24.86 9.37 6.01
N LEU A 165 -24.10 10.02 6.90
CA LEU A 165 -24.55 11.22 7.60
C LEU A 165 -24.41 12.50 6.77
N GLY A 166 -23.83 12.44 5.56
CA GLY A 166 -23.61 13.56 4.66
C GLY A 166 -22.58 14.58 5.14
N VAL A 167 -21.76 14.24 6.17
CA VAL A 167 -20.79 15.17 6.78
C VAL A 167 -19.45 15.22 6.08
N VAL A 168 -19.15 14.26 5.18
CA VAL A 168 -17.86 14.12 4.52
C VAL A 168 -17.68 15.19 3.44
N LEU A 169 -16.59 15.93 3.52
CA LEU A 169 -16.16 16.91 2.52
C LEU A 169 -15.08 16.37 1.59
N GLN A 170 -14.14 15.57 2.13
CA GLN A 170 -13.02 14.99 1.38
C GLN A 170 -12.54 13.72 2.07
N PHE A 171 -12.07 12.76 1.27
CA PHE A 171 -11.48 11.53 1.75
C PHE A 171 -10.22 11.20 0.97
N VAL A 172 -9.13 10.90 1.69
CA VAL A 172 -7.84 10.50 1.10
C VAL A 172 -7.23 9.35 1.88
N ARG A 173 -6.43 8.53 1.21
CA ARG A 173 -5.69 7.40 1.79
C ARG A 173 -4.22 7.47 1.37
N SER A 174 -3.34 6.97 2.24
CA SER A 174 -1.89 6.92 1.99
C SER A 174 -1.47 5.88 0.95
N GLY A 175 -2.35 4.92 0.63
CA GLY A 175 -1.95 3.66 0.04
C GLY A 175 -1.42 2.68 1.09
N ARG A 176 -1.22 1.46 0.68
CA ARG A 176 -0.84 0.34 1.56
C ARG A 176 0.65 0.37 1.88
N ILE A 177 0.99 0.22 3.15
CA ILE A 177 2.32 -0.15 3.63
C ILE A 177 2.25 -1.57 4.16
N CYS A 178 3.32 -2.34 4.00
CA CYS A 178 3.32 -3.70 4.51
C CYS A 178 4.69 -4.16 5.01
N ILE A 179 4.62 -5.15 5.89
CA ILE A 179 5.76 -5.95 6.36
C ILE A 179 5.43 -7.42 6.14
N THR A 180 6.46 -8.23 5.87
CA THR A 180 6.30 -9.69 5.78
C THR A 180 6.05 -10.28 7.17
N LYS A 181 5.24 -11.33 7.25
CA LYS A 181 5.04 -12.08 8.50
C LYS A 181 6.22 -12.99 8.83
N SER A 182 7.21 -13.08 7.93
CA SER A 182 8.46 -13.80 8.17
C SER A 182 9.26 -13.15 9.30
N ARG A 183 9.96 -13.98 10.10
CA ARG A 183 10.80 -13.53 11.21
C ARG A 183 12.04 -12.77 10.75
N VAL A 184 12.52 -13.02 9.54
CA VAL A 184 13.75 -12.44 8.99
C VAL A 184 13.41 -11.54 7.82
N GLU A 185 13.91 -10.31 7.85
CA GLU A 185 13.89 -9.44 6.67
C GLU A 185 15.05 -9.86 5.77
N GLN A 186 14.74 -10.48 4.63
CA GLN A 186 15.73 -11.06 3.71
C GLN A 186 16.66 -10.01 3.07
N LEU A 187 16.36 -8.72 3.24
CA LEU A 187 17.15 -7.63 2.64
C LEU A 187 18.57 -7.57 3.21
N ASP A 188 18.73 -7.66 4.54
CA ASP A 188 20.05 -7.56 5.17
C ASP A 188 20.96 -8.73 4.81
N GLU A 189 20.41 -9.94 4.74
CA GLU A 189 21.15 -11.13 4.28
C GLU A 189 21.56 -10.98 2.82
N PHE A 190 20.66 -10.47 1.97
CA PHE A 190 20.94 -10.25 0.55
C PHE A 190 22.01 -9.18 0.33
N LEU A 191 21.94 -8.06 1.06
CA LEU A 191 22.93 -6.99 0.97
C LEU A 191 24.31 -7.48 1.42
N THR A 192 24.37 -8.21 2.54
CA THR A 192 25.63 -8.81 3.03
C THR A 192 26.23 -9.77 1.99
N ALA A 193 25.41 -10.65 1.40
CA ALA A 193 25.86 -11.58 0.37
C ALA A 193 26.34 -10.85 -0.90
N ARG A 194 25.68 -9.73 -1.27
CA ARG A 194 26.07 -8.90 -2.43
C ARG A 194 27.40 -8.17 -2.18
N GLU A 195 27.61 -7.65 -0.98
CA GLU A 195 28.87 -7.01 -0.58
C GLU A 195 30.04 -8.00 -0.59
N MET A 196 29.84 -9.22 -0.05
CA MET A 196 30.84 -10.27 -0.08
C MET A 196 31.23 -10.62 -1.53
N ARG A 197 30.27 -10.81 -2.43
CA ARG A 197 30.54 -11.08 -3.85
C ARG A 197 31.28 -9.93 -4.56
N ARG A 198 30.97 -8.68 -4.21
CA ARG A 198 31.67 -7.50 -4.75
C ARG A 198 33.13 -7.45 -4.26
N ALA A 199 33.35 -7.76 -2.99
CA ALA A 199 34.70 -7.82 -2.42
C ALA A 199 35.55 -8.96 -3.04
N GLU A 200 34.97 -10.13 -3.28
CA GLU A 200 35.63 -11.26 -3.94
C GLU A 200 36.02 -10.92 -5.39
N ASN A 201 35.12 -10.29 -6.14
CA ASN A 201 35.38 -9.90 -7.53
C ASN A 201 36.44 -8.78 -7.65
N SER A 202 36.50 -7.85 -6.67
CA SER A 202 37.57 -6.82 -6.67
C SER A 202 38.96 -7.38 -6.33
N ASN A 203 39.00 -8.41 -5.48
CA ASN A 203 40.29 -9.07 -5.15
C ASN A 203 40.84 -9.92 -6.31
N THR A 204 39.97 -10.48 -7.15
CA THR A 204 40.39 -11.23 -8.36
C THR A 204 40.97 -10.32 -9.46
N LEU A 205 40.48 -9.07 -9.56
CA LEU A 205 40.97 -8.11 -10.56
C LEU A 205 42.31 -7.41 -10.16
N THR A 206 42.72 -7.49 -8.90
CA THR A 206 43.98 -6.93 -8.41
C THR A 206 45.11 -7.96 -8.35
N SER A 207 44.87 -9.21 -8.73
CA SER A 207 45.82 -10.31 -8.70
C SER A 207 46.33 -10.71 -10.11
N GLU A 208 45.97 -9.97 -11.17
CA GLU A 208 46.56 -10.03 -12.52
C GLU A 208 47.40 -8.77 -12.75
#